data_3c6230d106743c19ac7483c4427dab35
#
_entry.id   3c6230d106743c19ac7483c4427dab35
#
_cell.length_a   1.000
_cell.length_b   1.000
_cell.length_c   1.000
_cell.angle_alpha   90.00
_cell.angle_beta   90.00
_cell.angle_gamma   90.00
#
_symmetry.space_group_name_H-M   'P 1'
#
loop_
_entity.id
_entity.type
_entity.pdbx_description
1 polymer ?
#
loop_
_entity_poly.entity_id
_entity_poly.type
_entity_poly.pdbx_seq_one_letter_code
_entity_poly.pdbx_strand_id
1 'polypeptide(L)'
;VIVHLIDGTYELFRHFYGLRRFNKNQDPPYGAVVGVLNTVLQLIEEGATHIGVATDHIIESFRNDLWPGYKTGDGIEPALLAQFHPLESALAAMGVAVWPMIELEADDGLASAAHLASLDPRVQKICIWTPDKDLAQCVQGERVVQMDRRANKIRDDKGVLEKFGVEPRFIPDYLALVGDTADGYPGIQGIGAKGAARLIDKYGAIENFPPTVLGDNYEHALLFKKLATLRTDAPLFANVDEIQWRGPKESFAEDALKLGSEKLAARAFKAAPKAWPPP
;
A
#
# COMPACT_ATOMS: atom_id res chain seq x y z
N VAL A 1 18.42 -8.79 -5.75
CA VAL A 1 17.13 -8.28 -6.23
C VAL A 1 16.61 -7.23 -5.26
N ILE A 2 16.08 -6.10 -5.79
CA ILE A 2 15.31 -5.11 -5.04
C ILE A 2 13.88 -5.20 -5.52
N VAL A 3 12.94 -5.36 -4.59
CA VAL A 3 11.50 -5.46 -4.88
C VAL A 3 10.83 -4.13 -4.53
N HIS A 4 10.01 -3.62 -5.44
CA HIS A 4 9.22 -2.40 -5.25
C HIS A 4 7.75 -2.77 -5.19
N LEU A 5 7.12 -2.51 -4.06
CA LEU A 5 5.70 -2.75 -3.79
C LEU A 5 4.99 -1.41 -3.69
N ILE A 6 4.00 -1.19 -4.53
CA ILE A 6 3.36 0.12 -4.68
C ILE A 6 1.90 0.02 -4.24
N ASP A 7 1.49 0.93 -3.39
CA ASP A 7 0.11 1.14 -3.03
C ASP A 7 -0.59 1.89 -4.17
N GLY A 8 -1.30 1.13 -5.00
CA GLY A 8 -1.97 1.65 -6.19
C GLY A 8 -3.16 2.53 -5.85
N THR A 9 -3.91 2.20 -4.80
CA THR A 9 -5.05 3.00 -4.34
C THR A 9 -4.57 4.34 -3.79
N TYR A 10 -3.60 4.34 -2.90
CA TYR A 10 -3.01 5.59 -2.39
C TYR A 10 -2.48 6.47 -3.53
N GLU A 11 -1.73 5.89 -4.47
CA GLU A 11 -1.19 6.65 -5.60
C GLU A 11 -2.30 7.22 -6.50
N LEU A 12 -3.39 6.47 -6.70
CA LEU A 12 -4.55 6.95 -7.47
C LEU A 12 -5.22 8.15 -6.79
N PHE A 13 -5.48 8.06 -5.48
CA PHE A 13 -6.02 9.17 -4.68
C PHE A 13 -5.07 10.39 -4.72
N ARG A 14 -3.79 10.15 -4.52
CA ARG A 14 -2.77 11.20 -4.53
C ARG A 14 -2.73 11.96 -5.86
N HIS A 15 -2.78 11.24 -6.98
CA HIS A 15 -2.80 11.86 -8.30
C HIS A 15 -4.12 12.57 -8.59
N PHE A 16 -5.25 11.98 -8.22
CA PHE A 16 -6.56 12.58 -8.44
C PHE A 16 -6.69 13.93 -7.72
N TYR A 17 -6.45 13.98 -6.43
CA TYR A 17 -6.53 15.22 -5.67
C TYR A 17 -5.37 16.17 -5.94
N GLY A 18 -4.21 15.67 -6.33
CA GLY A 18 -3.07 16.46 -6.76
C GLY A 18 -3.35 17.25 -8.03
N LEU A 19 -3.92 16.61 -9.05
CA LEU A 19 -4.28 17.25 -10.32
C LEU A 19 -5.29 18.38 -10.15
N ARG A 20 -6.32 18.19 -9.34
CA ARG A 20 -7.37 19.18 -9.09
C ARG A 20 -6.84 20.54 -8.60
N ARG A 21 -5.75 20.53 -7.85
CA ARG A 21 -5.11 21.79 -7.40
C ARG A 21 -4.56 22.62 -8.56
N PHE A 22 -4.15 21.98 -9.64
CA PHE A 22 -3.55 22.65 -10.80
C PHE A 22 -4.55 22.94 -11.89
N ASN A 23 -5.51 22.07 -12.15
CA ASN A 23 -6.40 22.11 -13.30
C ASN A 23 -7.78 22.75 -13.00
N LYS A 24 -8.01 23.27 -11.80
CA LYS A 24 -9.28 23.91 -11.39
C LYS A 24 -10.51 23.03 -11.72
N ASN A 25 -10.44 21.74 -11.43
CA ASN A 25 -11.45 20.71 -11.69
C ASN A 25 -11.74 20.44 -13.20
N GLN A 26 -10.80 20.73 -14.09
CA GLN A 26 -10.88 20.39 -15.51
C GLN A 26 -9.89 19.25 -15.84
N ASP A 27 -9.94 18.19 -15.05
CA ASP A 27 -9.02 17.06 -15.21
C ASP A 27 -9.44 16.14 -16.36
N PRO A 28 -8.48 15.56 -17.10
CA PRO A 28 -8.80 14.51 -18.05
C PRO A 28 -9.47 13.33 -17.33
N PRO A 29 -10.42 12.62 -17.97
CA PRO A 29 -11.18 11.52 -17.34
C PRO A 29 -10.31 10.46 -16.65
N TYR A 30 -9.11 10.21 -17.18
CA TYR A 30 -8.15 9.21 -16.65
C TYR A 30 -6.85 9.85 -16.17
N GLY A 31 -6.87 11.12 -15.78
CA GLY A 31 -5.68 11.87 -15.38
C GLY A 31 -4.94 11.23 -14.21
N ALA A 32 -5.65 10.69 -13.23
CA ALA A 32 -5.05 10.02 -12.09
C ALA A 32 -4.41 8.67 -12.49
N VAL A 33 -5.09 7.89 -13.34
CA VAL A 33 -4.51 6.64 -13.91
C VAL A 33 -3.18 6.94 -14.61
N VAL A 34 -3.17 7.92 -15.52
CA VAL A 34 -1.94 8.35 -16.21
C VAL A 34 -0.85 8.78 -15.22
N GLY A 35 -1.24 9.45 -14.15
CA GLY A 35 -0.33 9.84 -13.07
C GLY A 35 0.33 8.64 -12.38
N VAL A 36 -0.45 7.62 -12.02
CA VAL A 36 0.09 6.39 -11.41
C VAL A 36 1.00 5.65 -12.38
N LEU A 37 0.57 5.47 -13.64
CA LEU A 37 1.41 4.83 -14.67
C LEU A 37 2.74 5.55 -14.86
N ASN A 38 2.75 6.88 -14.85
CA ASN A 38 3.99 7.67 -14.90
C ASN A 38 4.87 7.43 -13.67
N THR A 39 4.28 7.33 -12.49
CA THR A 39 5.01 7.03 -11.24
C THR A 39 5.70 5.66 -11.31
N VAL A 40 4.98 4.64 -11.76
CA VAL A 40 5.51 3.27 -11.89
C VAL A 40 6.58 3.21 -12.98
N LEU A 41 6.31 3.82 -14.14
CA LEU A 41 7.26 3.85 -15.24
C LEU A 41 8.56 4.60 -14.88
N GLN A 42 8.46 5.66 -14.09
CA GLN A 42 9.66 6.35 -13.58
C GLN A 42 10.53 5.42 -12.74
N LEU A 43 9.96 4.61 -11.85
CA LEU A 43 10.73 3.63 -11.08
C LEU A 43 11.43 2.61 -11.99
N ILE A 44 10.75 2.17 -13.05
CA ILE A 44 11.32 1.27 -14.07
C ILE A 44 12.50 1.95 -14.78
N GLU A 45 12.34 3.19 -15.21
CA GLU A 45 13.39 3.98 -15.87
C GLU A 45 14.58 4.25 -14.94
N GLU A 46 14.35 4.32 -13.62
CA GLU A 46 15.37 4.44 -12.58
C GLU A 46 16.04 3.09 -12.24
N GLY A 47 15.62 1.99 -12.89
CA GLY A 47 16.26 0.68 -12.79
C GLY A 47 15.52 -0.36 -11.93
N ALA A 48 14.29 -0.08 -11.50
CA ALA A 48 13.48 -1.08 -10.82
C ALA A 48 13.11 -2.23 -11.78
N THR A 49 13.40 -3.46 -11.37
CA THR A 49 13.15 -4.67 -12.19
C THR A 49 12.04 -5.55 -11.64
N HIS A 50 11.78 -5.52 -10.34
CA HIS A 50 10.75 -6.33 -9.68
C HIS A 50 9.74 -5.39 -9.04
N ILE A 51 8.54 -5.35 -9.60
CA ILE A 51 7.49 -4.39 -9.22
C ILE A 51 6.16 -5.09 -9.12
N GLY A 52 5.46 -4.86 -8.01
CA GLY A 52 4.07 -5.23 -7.82
C GLY A 52 3.25 -4.05 -7.31
N VAL A 53 2.00 -4.00 -7.72
CA VAL A 53 1.04 -2.97 -7.31
C VAL A 53 -0.18 -3.64 -6.71
N ALA A 54 -0.52 -3.32 -5.48
CA ALA A 54 -1.78 -3.72 -4.87
C ALA A 54 -2.81 -2.60 -4.99
N THR A 55 -4.07 -2.96 -5.21
CA THR A 55 -5.19 -2.03 -5.31
C THR A 55 -6.39 -2.56 -4.52
N ASP A 56 -7.17 -1.65 -3.95
CA ASP A 56 -8.51 -1.99 -3.49
C ASP A 56 -9.44 -2.08 -4.71
N HIS A 57 -9.71 -3.29 -5.17
CA HIS A 57 -10.67 -3.52 -6.25
C HIS A 57 -12.09 -3.14 -5.80
N ILE A 58 -12.39 -3.45 -4.55
CA ILE A 58 -13.54 -3.03 -3.76
C ILE A 58 -13.00 -2.40 -2.48
N ILE A 59 -13.63 -1.33 -1.99
CA ILE A 59 -13.15 -0.63 -0.79
C ILE A 59 -13.46 -1.42 0.48
N GLU A 60 -14.63 -2.04 0.53
CA GLU A 60 -15.07 -2.87 1.65
C GLU A 60 -14.24 -4.14 1.70
N SER A 61 -13.89 -4.56 2.91
CA SER A 61 -13.10 -5.77 3.17
C SER A 61 -13.72 -6.60 4.29
N PHE A 62 -13.10 -7.73 4.64
CA PHE A 62 -13.51 -8.55 5.79
C PHE A 62 -13.59 -7.75 7.11
N ARG A 63 -12.93 -6.59 7.19
CA ARG A 63 -12.95 -5.72 8.37
C ARG A 63 -14.31 -5.08 8.60
N ASN A 64 -15.09 -4.86 7.54
CA ASN A 64 -16.45 -4.33 7.65
C ASN A 64 -17.40 -5.30 8.37
N ASP A 65 -17.16 -6.61 8.28
CA ASP A 65 -17.90 -7.63 9.05
C ASP A 65 -17.54 -7.62 10.54
N LEU A 66 -16.33 -7.18 10.87
CA LEU A 66 -15.84 -7.14 12.25
C LEU A 66 -16.24 -5.86 12.99
N TRP A 67 -16.29 -4.73 12.28
CA TRP A 67 -16.57 -3.42 12.86
C TRP A 67 -17.46 -2.60 11.95
N PRO A 68 -18.72 -2.31 12.36
CA PRO A 68 -19.68 -1.56 11.54
C PRO A 68 -19.24 -0.13 11.18
N GLY A 69 -18.33 0.45 11.97
CA GLY A 69 -17.76 1.78 11.72
C GLY A 69 -16.54 1.79 10.81
N TYR A 70 -16.11 0.63 10.27
CA TYR A 70 -14.94 0.56 9.41
C TYR A 70 -15.22 1.29 8.09
N LYS A 71 -14.15 1.84 7.49
CA LYS A 71 -14.25 2.63 6.25
C LYS A 71 -15.01 1.90 5.15
N THR A 72 -15.78 2.66 4.38
CA THR A 72 -16.53 2.19 3.20
C THR A 72 -16.18 3.04 1.98
N GLY A 73 -16.69 2.63 0.82
CA GLY A 73 -16.61 3.42 -0.42
C GLY A 73 -17.51 4.67 -0.40
N ASP A 74 -18.30 4.88 0.66
CA ASP A 74 -19.21 6.02 0.77
C ASP A 74 -18.45 7.36 0.76
N GLY A 75 -18.91 8.28 -0.09
CA GLY A 75 -18.30 9.60 -0.20
C GLY A 75 -17.09 9.67 -1.15
N ILE A 76 -16.64 8.56 -1.74
CA ILE A 76 -15.65 8.60 -2.82
C ILE A 76 -16.30 9.24 -4.05
N GLU A 77 -15.62 10.22 -4.63
CA GLU A 77 -16.12 10.90 -5.81
C GLU A 77 -16.29 9.92 -6.98
N PRO A 78 -17.44 9.93 -7.69
CA PRO A 78 -17.69 9.01 -8.81
C PRO A 78 -16.60 9.06 -9.89
N ALA A 79 -16.04 10.25 -10.15
CA ALA A 79 -14.95 10.43 -11.11
C ALA A 79 -13.62 9.78 -10.69
N LEU A 80 -13.39 9.60 -9.38
CA LEU A 80 -12.26 8.84 -8.86
C LEU A 80 -12.55 7.34 -8.90
N LEU A 81 -13.72 6.94 -8.43
CA LEU A 81 -14.14 5.54 -8.40
C LEU A 81 -14.12 4.91 -9.80
N ALA A 82 -14.53 5.68 -10.82
CA ALA A 82 -14.49 5.25 -12.23
C ALA A 82 -13.06 4.96 -12.76
N GLN A 83 -12.00 5.34 -12.02
CA GLN A 83 -10.62 5.14 -12.42
C GLN A 83 -9.96 3.89 -11.79
N PHE A 84 -10.60 3.21 -10.84
CA PHE A 84 -10.03 2.05 -10.14
C PHE A 84 -9.73 0.89 -11.10
N HIS A 85 -10.74 0.38 -11.78
CA HIS A 85 -10.57 -0.75 -12.71
C HIS A 85 -9.75 -0.40 -13.97
N PRO A 86 -9.90 0.81 -14.56
CA PRO A 86 -8.98 1.26 -15.60
C PRO A 86 -7.52 1.31 -15.17
N LEU A 87 -7.22 1.65 -13.92
CA LEU A 87 -5.85 1.61 -13.39
C LEU A 87 -5.28 0.20 -13.40
N GLU A 88 -6.03 -0.77 -12.86
CA GLU A 88 -5.61 -2.18 -12.81
C GLU A 88 -5.34 -2.74 -14.21
N SER A 89 -6.26 -2.49 -15.14
CA SER A 89 -6.14 -2.92 -16.52
C SER A 89 -4.92 -2.31 -17.22
N ALA A 90 -4.69 -1.03 -17.03
CA ALA A 90 -3.59 -0.30 -17.63
C ALA A 90 -2.21 -0.73 -17.06
N LEU A 91 -2.12 -0.96 -15.76
CA LEU A 91 -0.90 -1.50 -15.11
C LEU A 91 -0.59 -2.91 -15.63
N ALA A 92 -1.61 -3.77 -15.73
CA ALA A 92 -1.45 -5.12 -16.26
C ALA A 92 -1.05 -5.12 -17.75
N ALA A 93 -1.55 -4.16 -18.54
CA ALA A 93 -1.13 -3.97 -19.93
C ALA A 93 0.31 -3.41 -20.02
N MET A 94 0.72 -2.57 -19.08
CA MET A 94 2.10 -2.09 -18.95
C MET A 94 3.07 -3.21 -18.52
N GLY A 95 2.56 -4.42 -18.23
CA GLY A 95 3.36 -5.59 -17.85
C GLY A 95 3.76 -5.64 -16.39
N VAL A 96 3.14 -4.85 -15.54
CA VAL A 96 3.37 -4.83 -14.08
C VAL A 96 2.51 -5.89 -13.41
N ALA A 97 3.03 -6.56 -12.39
CA ALA A 97 2.23 -7.43 -11.54
C ALA A 97 1.21 -6.59 -10.75
N VAL A 98 -0.07 -6.93 -10.87
CA VAL A 98 -1.18 -6.20 -10.22
C VAL A 98 -1.99 -7.17 -9.38
N TRP A 99 -2.30 -6.78 -8.17
CA TRP A 99 -3.10 -7.53 -7.22
C TRP A 99 -4.35 -6.74 -6.84
N PRO A 100 -5.46 -6.91 -7.60
CA PRO A 100 -6.75 -6.34 -7.24
C PRO A 100 -7.33 -7.08 -6.03
N MET A 101 -7.41 -6.42 -4.89
CA MET A 101 -7.86 -7.04 -3.64
C MET A 101 -9.38 -6.89 -3.53
N ILE A 102 -10.08 -7.99 -3.20
CA ILE A 102 -11.55 -8.04 -3.12
C ILE A 102 -12.00 -8.27 -1.67
N GLU A 103 -11.56 -9.36 -1.04
CA GLU A 103 -11.89 -9.65 0.36
C GLU A 103 -10.89 -9.01 1.34
N LEU A 104 -9.70 -8.74 0.86
CA LEU A 104 -8.60 -8.08 1.56
C LEU A 104 -8.44 -6.65 1.02
N GLU A 105 -7.66 -5.84 1.72
CA GLU A 105 -7.29 -4.49 1.29
C GLU A 105 -5.94 -4.47 0.57
N ALA A 106 -5.66 -3.40 -0.18
CA ALA A 106 -4.35 -3.19 -0.82
C ALA A 106 -3.20 -3.34 0.19
N ASP A 107 -3.39 -2.88 1.41
CA ASP A 107 -2.41 -2.97 2.49
C ASP A 107 -2.10 -4.44 2.87
N ASP A 108 -3.12 -5.30 2.94
CA ASP A 108 -2.93 -6.74 3.14
C ASP A 108 -2.17 -7.38 1.96
N GLY A 109 -2.48 -6.93 0.74
CA GLY A 109 -1.75 -7.33 -0.46
C GLY A 109 -0.27 -6.93 -0.38
N LEU A 110 0.03 -5.70 -0.02
CA LEU A 110 1.42 -5.23 0.15
C LEU A 110 2.15 -5.96 1.27
N ALA A 111 1.50 -6.19 2.40
CA ALA A 111 2.06 -6.94 3.52
C ALA A 111 2.35 -8.40 3.13
N SER A 112 1.43 -9.06 2.42
CA SER A 112 1.62 -10.41 1.89
C SER A 112 2.75 -10.48 0.88
N ALA A 113 2.81 -9.51 -0.06
CA ALA A 113 3.89 -9.43 -1.04
C ALA A 113 5.25 -9.20 -0.39
N ALA A 114 5.32 -8.33 0.63
CA ALA A 114 6.56 -8.09 1.38
C ALA A 114 6.99 -9.36 2.13
N HIS A 115 6.06 -10.07 2.75
CA HIS A 115 6.33 -11.34 3.41
C HIS A 115 6.86 -12.38 2.41
N LEU A 116 6.15 -12.64 1.32
CA LEU A 116 6.55 -13.61 0.29
C LEU A 116 7.93 -13.28 -0.31
N ALA A 117 8.16 -12.02 -0.66
CA ALA A 117 9.46 -11.58 -1.17
C ALA A 117 10.59 -11.73 -0.14
N SER A 118 10.30 -11.59 1.16
CA SER A 118 11.29 -11.74 2.22
C SER A 118 11.80 -13.18 2.39
N LEU A 119 11.02 -14.17 1.93
CA LEU A 119 11.41 -15.58 1.96
C LEU A 119 12.45 -15.95 0.90
N ASP A 120 12.59 -15.15 -0.16
CA ASP A 120 13.58 -15.39 -1.21
C ASP A 120 14.95 -14.81 -0.80
N PRO A 121 15.99 -15.64 -0.67
CA PRO A 121 17.33 -15.19 -0.26
C PRO A 121 18.01 -14.27 -1.28
N ARG A 122 17.55 -14.23 -2.52
CA ARG A 122 18.04 -13.32 -3.56
C ARG A 122 17.58 -11.88 -3.34
N VAL A 123 16.50 -11.68 -2.56
CA VAL A 123 15.94 -10.36 -2.28
C VAL A 123 16.74 -9.67 -1.18
N GLN A 124 17.45 -8.64 -1.57
CA GLN A 124 18.28 -7.83 -0.69
C GLN A 124 17.48 -6.71 0.00
N LYS A 125 16.50 -6.16 -0.73
CA LYS A 125 15.69 -5.06 -0.23
C LYS A 125 14.27 -5.10 -0.78
N ILE A 126 13.32 -4.71 0.06
CA ILE A 126 11.90 -4.55 -0.28
C ILE A 126 11.51 -3.12 0.08
N CYS A 127 11.04 -2.37 -0.91
CA CYS A 127 10.62 -1.00 -0.77
C CYS A 127 9.09 -0.91 -0.90
N ILE A 128 8.38 -0.62 0.20
CA ILE A 128 6.91 -0.43 0.20
C ILE A 128 6.63 1.05 0.00
N TRP A 129 6.11 1.42 -1.16
CA TRP A 129 5.87 2.80 -1.59
C TRP A 129 4.49 3.30 -1.13
N THR A 130 4.40 3.65 0.14
CA THR A 130 3.22 4.26 0.76
C THR A 130 3.64 4.99 2.05
N PRO A 131 3.04 6.13 2.39
CA PRO A 131 3.24 6.78 3.69
C PRO A 131 2.35 6.21 4.78
N ASP A 132 1.45 5.25 4.44
CA ASP A 132 0.45 4.73 5.36
C ASP A 132 1.10 4.13 6.60
N LYS A 133 0.50 4.43 7.76
CA LYS A 133 1.03 4.02 9.06
C LYS A 133 0.92 2.52 9.31
N ASP A 134 -0.09 1.89 8.73
CA ASP A 134 -0.36 0.46 8.92
C ASP A 134 0.75 -0.39 8.34
N LEU A 135 1.28 0.00 7.17
CA LEU A 135 2.41 -0.68 6.54
C LEU A 135 3.75 -0.55 7.32
N ALA A 136 3.81 0.32 8.35
CA ALA A 136 4.97 0.38 9.22
C ALA A 136 5.18 -0.92 10.02
N GLN A 137 4.14 -1.76 10.20
CA GLN A 137 4.27 -3.09 10.81
C GLN A 137 5.08 -4.07 9.97
N CYS A 138 5.19 -3.83 8.65
CA CYS A 138 5.95 -4.68 7.73
C CYS A 138 7.45 -4.39 7.71
N VAL A 139 7.89 -3.28 8.31
CA VAL A 139 9.30 -2.86 8.31
C VAL A 139 10.16 -3.85 9.09
N GLN A 140 11.31 -4.21 8.52
CA GLN A 140 12.28 -5.15 9.10
C GLN A 140 13.70 -4.65 8.85
N GLY A 141 14.31 -4.00 9.81
CA GLY A 141 15.63 -3.40 9.70
C GLY A 141 15.72 -2.46 8.50
N GLU A 142 16.78 -2.62 7.74
CA GLU A 142 17.00 -1.93 6.47
C GLU A 142 16.56 -2.75 5.24
N ARG A 143 16.11 -4.00 5.47
CA ARG A 143 15.74 -4.92 4.39
C ARG A 143 14.33 -4.68 3.87
N VAL A 144 13.35 -4.48 4.76
CA VAL A 144 11.99 -4.09 4.39
C VAL A 144 11.75 -2.69 4.90
N VAL A 145 11.58 -1.74 3.99
CA VAL A 145 11.46 -0.32 4.32
C VAL A 145 10.23 0.31 3.69
N GLN A 146 9.67 1.29 4.37
CA GLN A 146 8.65 2.17 3.82
C GLN A 146 9.27 3.35 3.08
N MET A 147 8.70 3.69 1.93
CA MET A 147 9.14 4.80 1.08
C MET A 147 8.03 5.86 1.00
N ASP A 148 8.25 7.01 1.60
CA ASP A 148 7.37 8.16 1.44
C ASP A 148 7.92 9.07 0.34
N ARG A 149 7.36 8.97 -0.87
CA ARG A 149 7.78 9.80 -2.02
C ARG A 149 7.55 11.28 -1.79
N ARG A 150 6.48 11.65 -1.11
CA ARG A 150 6.13 13.06 -0.89
C ARG A 150 7.12 13.74 0.05
N ALA A 151 7.50 13.03 1.12
CA ALA A 151 8.47 13.51 2.08
C ALA A 151 9.92 13.21 1.65
N ASN A 152 10.13 12.44 0.57
CA ASN A 152 11.42 11.87 0.16
C ASN A 152 12.13 11.19 1.34
N LYS A 153 11.39 10.39 2.08
CA LYS A 153 11.86 9.76 3.33
C LYS A 153 11.78 8.23 3.24
N ILE A 154 12.87 7.59 3.63
CA ILE A 154 12.91 6.14 3.88
C ILE A 154 12.66 5.94 5.37
N ARG A 155 11.79 4.99 5.71
CA ARG A 155 11.50 4.61 7.08
C ARG A 155 11.88 3.14 7.28
N ASP A 156 12.93 2.95 8.04
CA ASP A 156 13.40 1.69 8.60
C ASP A 156 12.90 1.52 10.05
N ASP A 157 13.37 0.52 10.78
CA ASP A 157 13.00 0.29 12.19
C ASP A 157 13.21 1.53 13.07
N LYS A 158 14.33 2.24 12.87
CA LYS A 158 14.62 3.47 13.61
C LYS A 158 13.62 4.56 13.29
N GLY A 159 13.29 4.72 12.00
CA GLY A 159 12.31 5.69 11.54
C GLY A 159 10.88 5.38 12.01
N VAL A 160 10.54 4.08 12.20
CA VAL A 160 9.27 3.68 12.83
C VAL A 160 9.28 4.05 14.31
N LEU A 161 10.34 3.67 15.04
CA LEU A 161 10.49 4.00 16.47
C LEU A 161 10.46 5.51 16.70
N GLU A 162 11.15 6.30 15.89
CA GLU A 162 11.14 7.78 15.98
C GLU A 162 9.75 8.36 15.78
N LYS A 163 8.98 7.81 14.81
CA LYS A 163 7.67 8.36 14.48
C LYS A 163 6.59 7.96 15.47
N PHE A 164 6.57 6.72 15.90
CA PHE A 164 5.46 6.14 16.69
C PHE A 164 5.82 5.88 18.16
N GLY A 165 7.11 5.84 18.48
CA GLY A 165 7.59 5.48 19.81
C GLY A 165 7.52 3.99 20.13
N VAL A 166 7.26 3.15 19.13
CA VAL A 166 7.18 1.68 19.24
C VAL A 166 7.93 1.02 18.09
N GLU A 167 8.37 -0.23 18.28
CA GLU A 167 8.95 -1.06 17.23
C GLU A 167 7.90 -1.46 16.19
N PRO A 168 8.29 -1.79 14.93
CA PRO A 168 7.36 -2.19 13.86
C PRO A 168 6.34 -3.25 14.26
N ARG A 169 6.77 -4.28 14.97
CA ARG A 169 5.90 -5.39 15.43
C ARG A 169 4.76 -4.96 16.35
N PHE A 170 4.86 -3.80 16.98
CA PHE A 170 3.85 -3.25 17.89
C PHE A 170 2.98 -2.17 17.24
N ILE A 171 3.12 -1.92 15.95
CA ILE A 171 2.25 -0.98 15.23
C ILE A 171 0.78 -1.37 15.34
N PRO A 172 0.36 -2.65 15.19
CA PRO A 172 -1.05 -3.02 15.41
C PRO A 172 -1.54 -2.72 16.83
N ASP A 173 -0.72 -2.99 17.85
CA ASP A 173 -1.04 -2.65 19.24
C ASP A 173 -1.17 -1.15 19.45
N TYR A 174 -0.24 -0.38 18.88
CA TYR A 174 -0.27 1.07 18.95
C TYR A 174 -1.53 1.66 18.31
N LEU A 175 -1.88 1.21 17.10
CA LEU A 175 -3.07 1.68 16.37
C LEU A 175 -4.36 1.25 17.07
N ALA A 176 -4.41 0.05 17.66
CA ALA A 176 -5.53 -0.40 18.48
C ALA A 176 -5.82 0.53 19.64
N LEU A 177 -4.77 1.04 20.29
CA LEU A 177 -4.91 1.93 21.44
C LEU A 177 -5.23 3.37 21.05
N VAL A 178 -4.57 3.88 19.99
CA VAL A 178 -4.71 5.29 19.56
C VAL A 178 -5.94 5.49 18.68
N GLY A 179 -6.35 4.46 17.94
CA GLY A 179 -7.39 4.51 16.92
C GLY A 179 -6.88 4.93 15.55
N ASP A 180 -7.75 4.75 14.58
CA ASP A 180 -7.59 5.19 13.21
C ASP A 180 -8.87 5.82 12.68
N THR A 181 -8.89 7.14 12.57
CA THR A 181 -10.05 7.87 12.06
C THR A 181 -10.26 7.66 10.56
N ALA A 182 -9.19 7.38 9.81
CA ALA A 182 -9.31 7.11 8.38
C ALA A 182 -9.99 5.75 8.14
N ASP A 183 -9.67 4.76 8.96
CA ASP A 183 -10.27 3.43 8.93
C ASP A 183 -11.57 3.31 9.78
N GLY A 184 -11.91 4.35 10.55
CA GLY A 184 -13.19 4.45 11.23
C GLY A 184 -13.26 3.73 12.58
N TYR A 185 -12.16 3.46 13.27
CA TYR A 185 -12.19 2.95 14.64
C TYR A 185 -11.51 3.90 15.63
N PRO A 186 -12.12 4.10 16.82
CA PRO A 186 -11.79 5.24 17.70
C PRO A 186 -10.55 5.01 18.57
N GLY A 187 -10.06 3.76 18.70
CA GLY A 187 -9.09 3.40 19.73
C GLY A 187 -9.68 3.40 21.14
N ILE A 188 -8.83 3.50 22.14
CA ILE A 188 -9.22 3.45 23.57
C ILE A 188 -9.25 4.85 24.14
N GLN A 189 -10.40 5.25 24.65
CA GLN A 189 -10.60 6.59 25.22
C GLN A 189 -9.56 6.91 26.31
N GLY A 190 -8.93 8.08 26.17
CA GLY A 190 -7.91 8.55 27.11
C GLY A 190 -6.48 8.04 26.82
N ILE A 191 -6.30 7.17 25.83
CA ILE A 191 -4.99 6.66 25.42
C ILE A 191 -4.58 7.31 24.09
N GLY A 192 -3.81 8.37 24.15
CA GLY A 192 -3.18 8.97 22.97
C GLY A 192 -1.80 8.38 22.67
N ALA A 193 -1.15 8.87 21.60
CA ALA A 193 0.13 8.37 21.10
C ALA A 193 1.21 8.12 22.18
N LYS A 194 1.44 9.12 23.06
CA LYS A 194 2.45 8.98 24.13
C LYS A 194 2.04 7.97 25.20
N GLY A 195 0.74 7.82 25.46
CA GLY A 195 0.20 6.84 26.40
C GLY A 195 0.36 5.42 25.87
N ALA A 196 -0.03 5.21 24.61
CA ALA A 196 0.12 3.94 23.92
C ALA A 196 1.58 3.48 23.87
N ALA A 197 2.49 4.35 23.44
CA ALA A 197 3.93 4.02 23.40
C ALA A 197 4.48 3.61 24.78
N ARG A 198 4.13 4.34 25.85
CA ARG A 198 4.55 3.98 27.23
C ARG A 198 3.98 2.65 27.72
N LEU A 199 2.72 2.35 27.40
CA LEU A 199 2.09 1.08 27.77
C LEU A 199 2.77 -0.08 27.06
N ILE A 200 3.03 0.07 25.76
CA ILE A 200 3.71 -0.94 24.94
C ILE A 200 5.16 -1.13 25.40
N ASP A 201 5.89 -0.06 25.68
CA ASP A 201 7.26 -0.14 26.23
C ASP A 201 7.29 -0.92 27.55
N LYS A 202 6.28 -0.71 28.40
CA LYS A 202 6.21 -1.33 29.73
C LYS A 202 5.74 -2.78 29.71
N TYR A 203 4.76 -3.12 28.86
CA TYR A 203 4.04 -4.39 28.92
C TYR A 203 4.17 -5.22 27.64
N GLY A 204 4.68 -4.65 26.55
CA GLY A 204 4.71 -5.30 25.23
C GLY A 204 3.34 -5.27 24.54
N ALA A 205 2.95 -6.39 23.96
CA ALA A 205 1.67 -6.54 23.26
C ALA A 205 0.46 -6.41 24.23
N ILE A 206 -0.69 -5.99 23.70
CA ILE A 206 -1.93 -5.76 24.48
C ILE A 206 -2.33 -6.97 25.31
N GLU A 207 -2.10 -8.18 24.79
CA GLU A 207 -2.40 -9.45 25.47
C GLU A 207 -1.65 -9.61 26.81
N ASN A 208 -0.55 -8.91 26.98
CA ASN A 208 0.27 -8.93 28.20
C ASN A 208 -0.08 -7.81 29.20
N PHE A 209 -1.05 -6.96 28.85
CA PHE A 209 -1.42 -5.86 29.76
C PHE A 209 -2.15 -6.39 30.99
N PRO A 210 -1.81 -5.90 32.19
CA PRO A 210 -2.60 -6.21 33.38
C PRO A 210 -4.08 -5.84 33.16
N PRO A 211 -5.03 -6.64 33.66
CA PRO A 211 -6.46 -6.40 33.48
C PRO A 211 -6.92 -5.00 33.90
N THR A 212 -6.23 -4.40 34.88
CA THR A 212 -6.55 -3.05 35.39
C THR A 212 -6.15 -1.91 34.44
N VAL A 213 -5.34 -2.19 33.41
CA VAL A 213 -4.85 -1.15 32.47
C VAL A 213 -5.93 -0.71 31.51
N LEU A 214 -6.64 -1.66 30.92
CA LEU A 214 -7.70 -1.42 29.95
C LEU A 214 -9.10 -1.62 30.54
N GLY A 215 -9.25 -2.40 31.63
CA GLY A 215 -10.52 -2.70 32.24
C GLY A 215 -11.53 -3.23 31.23
N ASP A 216 -12.72 -2.62 31.20
CA ASP A 216 -13.81 -3.02 30.28
C ASP A 216 -13.50 -2.76 28.80
N ASN A 217 -12.43 -2.02 28.48
CA ASN A 217 -12.02 -1.76 27.10
C ASN A 217 -11.09 -2.84 26.51
N TYR A 218 -10.75 -3.87 27.28
CA TYR A 218 -9.79 -4.90 26.81
C TYR A 218 -10.24 -5.60 25.54
N GLU A 219 -11.49 -6.03 25.49
CA GLU A 219 -12.05 -6.68 24.30
C GLU A 219 -12.10 -5.75 23.07
N HIS A 220 -12.42 -4.47 23.26
CA HIS A 220 -12.35 -3.48 22.20
C HIS A 220 -10.91 -3.29 21.69
N ALA A 221 -9.92 -3.25 22.59
CA ALA A 221 -8.53 -3.13 22.20
C ALA A 221 -8.07 -4.33 21.35
N LEU A 222 -8.47 -5.55 21.71
CA LEU A 222 -8.18 -6.75 20.91
C LEU A 222 -8.88 -6.73 19.56
N LEU A 223 -10.13 -6.26 19.50
CA LEU A 223 -10.86 -6.09 18.25
C LEU A 223 -10.15 -5.07 17.34
N PHE A 224 -9.78 -3.91 17.87
CA PHE A 224 -9.07 -2.88 17.10
C PHE A 224 -7.69 -3.33 16.67
N LYS A 225 -7.00 -4.12 17.49
CA LYS A 225 -5.73 -4.77 17.09
C LYS A 225 -5.96 -5.72 15.91
N LYS A 226 -7.04 -6.49 15.91
CA LYS A 226 -7.40 -7.36 14.79
C LYS A 226 -7.67 -6.57 13.52
N LEU A 227 -8.33 -5.39 13.61
CA LEU A 227 -8.54 -4.50 12.47
C LEU A 227 -7.22 -3.92 11.95
N ALA A 228 -6.32 -3.49 12.84
CA ALA A 228 -5.03 -2.91 12.48
C ALA A 228 -3.99 -3.93 11.99
N THR A 229 -4.18 -5.23 12.27
CA THR A 229 -3.22 -6.27 11.88
C THR A 229 -3.42 -6.63 10.42
N LEU A 230 -2.38 -6.43 9.62
CA LEU A 230 -2.39 -6.77 8.20
C LEU A 230 -2.24 -8.29 7.99
N ARG A 231 -2.98 -8.80 7.02
CA ARG A 231 -2.85 -10.19 6.56
C ARG A 231 -1.57 -10.32 5.73
N THR A 232 -0.91 -11.48 5.88
CA THR A 232 0.34 -11.79 5.16
C THR A 232 0.27 -13.11 4.41
N ASP A 233 -0.94 -13.63 4.23
CA ASP A 233 -1.22 -14.96 3.69
C ASP A 233 -1.95 -14.93 2.34
N ALA A 234 -2.07 -13.77 1.70
CA ALA A 234 -2.60 -13.70 0.34
C ALA A 234 -1.64 -14.40 -0.65
N PRO A 235 -2.14 -15.34 -1.47
CA PRO A 235 -1.31 -16.11 -2.39
C PRO A 235 -1.04 -15.32 -3.69
N LEU A 236 -0.16 -14.33 -3.63
CA LEU A 236 0.05 -13.36 -4.72
C LEU A 236 1.01 -13.86 -5.80
N PHE A 237 2.05 -14.56 -5.41
CA PHE A 237 3.06 -15.18 -6.29
C PHE A 237 3.80 -16.30 -5.57
N ALA A 238 4.34 -17.27 -6.33
CA ALA A 238 5.11 -18.37 -5.77
C ALA A 238 6.62 -18.03 -5.65
N ASN A 239 7.13 -17.16 -6.51
CA ASN A 239 8.52 -16.71 -6.49
C ASN A 239 8.64 -15.30 -7.06
N VAL A 240 9.73 -14.59 -6.70
CA VAL A 240 9.92 -13.17 -7.09
C VAL A 240 10.11 -12.96 -8.61
N ASP A 241 10.43 -14.00 -9.38
CA ASP A 241 10.58 -13.87 -10.83
C ASP A 241 9.24 -13.61 -11.54
N GLU A 242 8.11 -13.90 -10.87
CA GLU A 242 6.76 -13.61 -11.36
C GLU A 242 6.43 -12.11 -11.33
N ILE A 243 7.09 -11.36 -10.46
CA ILE A 243 6.93 -9.90 -10.37
C ILE A 243 8.05 -9.15 -11.10
N GLN A 244 8.90 -9.87 -11.85
CA GLN A 244 9.90 -9.26 -12.69
C GLN A 244 9.23 -8.57 -13.88
N TRP A 245 9.41 -7.27 -14.00
CA TRP A 245 8.92 -6.54 -15.15
C TRP A 245 9.73 -6.89 -16.41
N ARG A 246 9.04 -7.32 -17.44
CA ARG A 246 9.66 -7.79 -18.70
C ARG A 246 9.32 -6.92 -19.89
N GLY A 247 8.62 -5.81 -19.68
CA GLY A 247 8.16 -4.92 -20.74
C GLY A 247 6.64 -4.88 -20.84
N PRO A 248 6.09 -3.87 -21.54
CA PRO A 248 4.66 -3.75 -21.76
C PRO A 248 4.15 -4.81 -22.75
N LYS A 249 2.88 -5.17 -22.63
CA LYS A 249 2.16 -5.99 -23.64
C LYS A 249 1.93 -5.15 -24.88
N GLU A 250 1.72 -5.80 -26.04
CA GLU A 250 1.41 -5.12 -27.30
C GLU A 250 0.18 -4.21 -27.19
N SER A 251 -0.85 -4.66 -26.45
CA SER A 251 -2.08 -3.89 -26.23
C SER A 251 -1.86 -2.55 -25.51
N PHE A 252 -0.75 -2.39 -24.81
CA PHE A 252 -0.50 -1.18 -24.03
C PHE A 252 -0.47 0.11 -24.86
N ALA A 253 -0.08 0.01 -26.14
CA ALA A 253 -0.09 1.17 -27.03
C ALA A 253 -1.52 1.71 -27.26
N GLU A 254 -2.50 0.81 -27.47
CA GLU A 254 -3.91 1.19 -27.62
C GLU A 254 -4.50 1.70 -26.31
N ASP A 255 -4.16 1.05 -25.18
CA ASP A 255 -4.67 1.45 -23.86
C ASP A 255 -4.14 2.83 -23.47
N ALA A 256 -2.86 3.10 -23.71
CA ALA A 256 -2.26 4.42 -23.49
C ALA A 256 -2.91 5.51 -24.36
N LEU A 257 -3.29 5.18 -25.60
CA LEU A 257 -4.03 6.10 -26.49
C LEU A 257 -5.42 6.40 -25.93
N LYS A 258 -6.17 5.38 -25.48
CA LYS A 258 -7.50 5.56 -24.84
C LYS A 258 -7.42 6.41 -23.58
N LEU A 259 -6.31 6.32 -22.83
CA LEU A 259 -6.02 7.14 -21.66
C LEU A 259 -5.55 8.57 -22.00
N GLY A 260 -5.39 8.89 -23.29
CA GLY A 260 -4.91 10.20 -23.75
C GLY A 260 -3.42 10.43 -23.52
N SER A 261 -2.61 9.38 -23.46
CA SER A 261 -1.16 9.49 -23.15
C SER A 261 -0.27 8.57 -24.01
N GLU A 262 -0.22 8.83 -25.31
CA GLU A 262 0.64 8.08 -26.27
C GLU A 262 2.13 8.06 -25.85
N LYS A 263 2.61 9.13 -25.23
CA LYS A 263 4.01 9.23 -24.76
C LYS A 263 4.35 8.17 -23.72
N LEU A 264 3.38 7.71 -22.94
CA LEU A 264 3.56 6.66 -21.94
C LEU A 264 3.96 5.34 -22.59
N ALA A 265 3.24 4.93 -23.65
CA ALA A 265 3.57 3.71 -24.40
C ALA A 265 4.97 3.78 -24.98
N ALA A 266 5.31 4.86 -25.67
CA ALA A 266 6.65 5.02 -26.26
C ALA A 266 7.78 4.91 -25.22
N ARG A 267 7.58 5.48 -24.03
CA ARG A 267 8.55 5.38 -22.92
C ARG A 267 8.65 3.96 -22.39
N ALA A 268 7.51 3.28 -22.15
CA ALA A 268 7.49 1.93 -21.62
C ALA A 268 8.16 0.92 -22.58
N PHE A 269 7.88 0.98 -23.88
CA PHE A 269 8.56 0.15 -24.87
C PHE A 269 10.07 0.46 -24.95
N LYS A 270 10.46 1.72 -24.81
CA LYS A 270 11.89 2.11 -24.79
C LYS A 270 12.62 1.57 -23.56
N ALA A 271 11.94 1.51 -22.40
CA ALA A 271 12.50 1.03 -21.13
C ALA A 271 12.57 -0.51 -21.08
N ALA A 272 11.86 -1.21 -21.98
CA ALA A 272 11.82 -2.67 -21.99
C ALA A 272 13.23 -3.27 -22.17
N PRO A 273 13.54 -4.38 -21.47
CA PRO A 273 14.83 -5.06 -21.59
C PRO A 273 15.10 -5.48 -23.05
N LYS A 274 16.31 -5.22 -23.56
CA LYS A 274 16.70 -5.51 -24.96
C LYS A 274 16.65 -6.99 -25.36
N ALA A 275 16.54 -7.90 -24.39
CA ALA A 275 16.47 -9.35 -24.60
C ALA A 275 15.01 -9.87 -24.57
N TRP A 276 14.03 -9.00 -24.57
CA TRP A 276 12.63 -9.37 -24.60
C TRP A 276 12.21 -9.71 -26.03
N PRO A 277 11.93 -11.00 -26.38
CA PRO A 277 11.21 -11.29 -27.60
C PRO A 277 9.77 -10.82 -27.41
N PRO A 278 9.17 -10.10 -28.35
CA PRO A 278 7.71 -9.92 -28.36
C PRO A 278 7.05 -11.30 -28.39
N PRO A 279 5.92 -11.46 -27.72
CA PRO A 279 5.15 -12.70 -27.75
C PRO A 279 4.70 -13.08 -29.14
#